data_6430f8d606bfc82ff8b35e6d64f94180
#
_entry.id   6430f8d606bfc82ff8b35e6d64f94180
#
_cell.length_a   1.000
_cell.length_b   1.000
_cell.length_c   1.000
_cell.angle_alpha   90.00
_cell.angle_beta   90.00
_cell.angle_gamma   90.00
#
_symmetry.space_group_name_H-M   'P 1'
#
loop_
_entity.id
_entity.type
_entity.pdbx_description
1 polymer ?
#
loop_
_entity_poly.entity_id
_entity_poly.type
_entity_poly.pdbx_seq_one_letter_code
_entity_poly.pdbx_strand_id
1 'polypeptide(L)'
;MGPYRLEEVQGWLNAGYVKPDDSAWFEGCSDWIKVEDLPGIDLNAAGHFVRTDEALPFEAYAGEDPYIFVCYAHRDSPTVFKQIKDLHVDGYRIWYDEGIGVSSEWPEEIARAVLGCSVFLVYVSPEATASVNCRNEINLALDENKPFIAVHLEESTLPPGLRLRMGDLQAVFRYKLTKDQYARKVRRAIDHFLEHGNQALETNSRIQGQSASS
;
A
#
# COMPACT_ATOMS: atom_id res chain seq x y z
N MET A 1 -13.55 20.83 7.50
CA MET A 1 -12.95 20.04 6.39
C MET A 1 -13.58 20.50 5.09
N GLY A 2 -12.80 20.65 4.03
CA GLY A 2 -13.23 21.16 2.73
C GLY A 2 -13.05 22.67 2.58
N PRO A 3 -13.31 23.22 1.41
CA PRO A 3 -14.02 22.60 0.29
C PRO A 3 -13.13 21.69 -0.56
N TYR A 4 -13.71 20.61 -1.07
CA TYR A 4 -13.08 19.66 -1.99
C TYR A 4 -13.71 19.78 -3.38
N ARG A 5 -12.95 19.49 -4.44
CA ARG A 5 -13.48 19.45 -5.80
C ARG A 5 -14.17 18.10 -6.03
N LEU A 6 -15.18 18.09 -6.89
CA LEU A 6 -15.91 16.85 -7.22
C LEU A 6 -14.98 15.75 -7.75
N GLU A 7 -13.97 16.12 -8.53
CA GLU A 7 -12.95 15.21 -9.06
C GLU A 7 -12.10 14.55 -7.96
N GLU A 8 -11.84 15.28 -6.87
CA GLU A 8 -11.12 14.74 -5.70
C GLU A 8 -12.01 13.74 -4.96
N VAL A 9 -13.28 14.08 -4.75
CA VAL A 9 -14.27 13.18 -4.12
C VAL A 9 -14.46 11.92 -4.97
N GLN A 10 -14.57 12.07 -6.30
CA GLN A 10 -14.64 10.94 -7.22
C GLN A 10 -13.37 10.07 -7.16
N GLY A 11 -12.21 10.70 -7.07
CA GLY A 11 -10.93 10.00 -6.90
C GLY A 11 -10.90 9.19 -5.59
N TRP A 12 -11.37 9.77 -4.51
CA TRP A 12 -11.45 9.10 -3.20
C TRP A 12 -12.50 7.98 -3.17
N LEU A 13 -13.63 8.20 -3.83
CA LEU A 13 -14.66 7.17 -4.00
C LEU A 13 -14.12 5.98 -4.83
N ASN A 14 -13.40 6.26 -5.91
CA ASN A 14 -12.76 5.24 -6.74
C ASN A 14 -11.63 4.50 -6.01
N ALA A 15 -10.95 5.19 -5.11
CA ALA A 15 -9.89 4.62 -4.27
C ALA A 15 -10.42 3.95 -2.99
N GLY A 16 -11.73 4.07 -2.71
CA GLY A 16 -12.36 3.51 -1.52
C GLY A 16 -12.15 4.30 -0.23
N TYR A 17 -11.59 5.51 -0.30
CA TYR A 17 -11.43 6.40 0.88
C TYR A 17 -12.72 7.09 1.29
N VAL A 18 -13.65 7.23 0.39
CA VAL A 18 -15.00 7.73 0.61
C VAL A 18 -15.97 6.67 0.15
N LYS A 19 -16.96 6.38 0.98
CA LYS A 19 -18.00 5.39 0.67
C LYS A 19 -19.19 6.08 0.01
N PRO A 20 -19.97 5.36 -0.81
CA PRO A 20 -21.20 5.91 -1.39
C PRO A 20 -22.18 6.45 -0.34
N ASP A 21 -22.24 5.82 0.83
CA ASP A 21 -23.13 6.16 1.94
C ASP A 21 -22.56 7.19 2.94
N ASP A 22 -21.33 7.67 2.73
CA ASP A 22 -20.76 8.76 3.53
C ASP A 22 -21.51 10.06 3.30
N SER A 23 -21.50 10.94 4.32
CA SER A 23 -22.19 12.22 4.26
C SER A 23 -21.36 13.28 3.55
N ALA A 24 -21.96 13.97 2.61
CA ALA A 24 -21.39 15.10 1.90
C ALA A 24 -22.31 16.30 1.94
N TRP A 25 -21.73 17.51 1.84
CA TRP A 25 -22.46 18.77 1.73
C TRP A 25 -21.80 19.64 0.65
N PHE A 26 -22.58 20.33 -0.14
CA PHE A 26 -22.10 21.31 -1.14
C PHE A 26 -22.93 22.57 -1.13
N GLU A 27 -22.38 23.66 -1.65
CA GLU A 27 -23.05 24.96 -1.70
C GLU A 27 -24.34 24.87 -2.53
N GLY A 28 -25.47 25.22 -1.89
CA GLY A 28 -26.81 25.09 -2.46
C GLY A 28 -27.59 23.87 -1.99
N CYS A 29 -26.96 22.99 -1.21
CA CYS A 29 -27.65 21.86 -0.57
C CYS A 29 -28.27 22.31 0.75
N SER A 30 -29.56 21.97 0.96
CA SER A 30 -30.28 22.35 2.18
C SER A 30 -29.92 21.47 3.39
N ASP A 31 -29.36 20.27 3.16
CA ASP A 31 -29.01 19.30 4.20
C ASP A 31 -27.84 18.44 3.72
N TRP A 32 -27.27 17.62 4.63
CA TRP A 32 -26.29 16.62 4.30
C TRP A 32 -26.92 15.52 3.45
N ILE A 33 -26.27 15.18 2.35
CA ILE A 33 -26.67 14.09 1.44
C ILE A 33 -25.59 13.02 1.44
N LYS A 34 -25.89 11.86 0.86
CA LYS A 34 -24.88 10.83 0.66
C LYS A 34 -23.97 11.20 -0.51
N VAL A 35 -22.75 10.71 -0.49
CA VAL A 35 -21.81 10.87 -1.61
C VAL A 35 -22.38 10.31 -2.90
N GLU A 36 -23.10 9.19 -2.83
CA GLU A 36 -23.78 8.58 -3.98
C GLU A 36 -24.81 9.50 -4.65
N ASP A 37 -25.37 10.45 -3.91
CA ASP A 37 -26.37 11.43 -4.37
C ASP A 37 -25.75 12.75 -4.84
N LEU A 38 -24.41 12.91 -4.75
CA LEU A 38 -23.74 14.13 -5.21
C LEU A 38 -23.89 14.30 -6.73
N PRO A 39 -24.33 15.46 -7.21
CA PRO A 39 -24.43 15.73 -8.66
C PRO A 39 -23.06 15.57 -9.34
N GLY A 40 -22.98 14.69 -10.33
CA GLY A 40 -21.77 14.45 -11.10
C GLY A 40 -20.85 13.35 -10.57
N ILE A 41 -21.20 12.68 -9.48
CA ILE A 41 -20.53 11.45 -9.05
C ILE A 41 -20.97 10.29 -9.96
N ASP A 42 -20.01 9.56 -10.46
CA ASP A 42 -20.24 8.33 -11.23
C ASP A 42 -19.90 7.10 -10.38
N LEU A 43 -20.93 6.45 -9.87
CA LEU A 43 -20.78 5.21 -9.08
C LEU A 43 -20.31 4.02 -9.94
N ASN A 44 -20.47 4.09 -11.26
CA ASN A 44 -19.97 3.04 -12.14
C ASN A 44 -18.50 3.26 -12.51
N ALA A 45 -18.04 4.51 -12.51
CA ALA A 45 -16.62 4.85 -12.60
C ALA A 45 -15.90 4.63 -11.24
N ALA A 46 -16.62 4.82 -10.14
CA ALA A 46 -16.23 4.26 -8.84
C ALA A 46 -16.37 2.75 -8.99
N GLY A 47 -15.34 2.12 -9.48
CA GLY A 47 -15.36 0.69 -9.62
C GLY A 47 -15.89 0.09 -8.32
N HIS A 48 -16.97 -0.65 -8.44
CA HIS A 48 -17.69 -1.27 -7.35
C HIS A 48 -16.77 -1.56 -6.17
N PHE A 49 -16.94 -0.81 -5.10
CA PHE A 49 -16.46 -1.21 -3.79
C PHE A 49 -17.28 -2.46 -3.46
N VAL A 50 -16.88 -3.57 -4.03
CA VAL A 50 -17.29 -4.86 -3.50
C VAL A 50 -16.65 -4.88 -2.13
N ARG A 51 -17.43 -4.55 -1.08
CA ARG A 51 -17.16 -5.17 0.22
C ARG A 51 -17.09 -6.65 -0.13
N THR A 52 -15.89 -7.13 -0.38
CA THR A 52 -15.67 -8.53 -0.16
C THR A 52 -15.94 -8.68 1.33
N ASP A 53 -17.00 -9.41 1.70
CA ASP A 53 -17.18 -9.95 3.05
C ASP A 53 -16.02 -10.92 3.40
N GLU A 54 -14.90 -10.82 2.69
CA GLU A 54 -13.67 -11.50 3.05
C GLU A 54 -13.16 -10.81 4.31
N ALA A 55 -13.33 -11.50 5.41
CA ALA A 55 -12.72 -11.12 6.69
C ALA A 55 -11.23 -10.82 6.44
N LEU A 56 -10.74 -9.76 7.08
CA LEU A 56 -9.31 -9.42 7.04
C LEU A 56 -8.48 -10.67 7.33
N PRO A 57 -7.38 -10.89 6.62
CA PRO A 57 -6.59 -12.11 6.76
C PRO A 57 -5.96 -12.24 8.16
N PHE A 58 -5.64 -11.11 8.79
CA PHE A 58 -5.09 -10.92 10.13
C PHE A 58 -5.07 -9.42 10.44
N GLU A 59 -4.83 -9.04 11.68
CA GLU A 59 -4.66 -7.64 12.10
C GLU A 59 -3.31 -7.09 11.61
N ALA A 60 -3.30 -5.88 11.05
CA ALA A 60 -2.07 -5.23 10.58
C ALA A 60 -1.11 -4.99 11.76
N TYR A 61 0.18 -5.18 11.52
CA TYR A 61 1.19 -5.02 12.55
C TYR A 61 1.32 -3.56 13.00
N ALA A 62 1.26 -3.32 14.29
CA ALA A 62 1.30 -1.97 14.90
C ALA A 62 2.50 -1.77 15.86
N GLY A 63 3.53 -2.60 15.80
CA GLY A 63 4.69 -2.53 16.69
C GLY A 63 5.89 -1.78 16.09
N GLU A 64 7.00 -1.76 16.84
CA GLU A 64 8.24 -1.08 16.47
C GLU A 64 9.30 -2.02 15.84
N ASP A 65 9.09 -3.32 15.90
CA ASP A 65 10.04 -4.29 15.31
C ASP A 65 10.01 -4.20 13.75
N PRO A 66 11.08 -4.69 13.08
CA PRO A 66 11.13 -4.73 11.62
C PRO A 66 9.89 -5.38 10.99
N TYR A 67 9.27 -4.70 10.03
CA TYR A 67 8.06 -5.17 9.34
C TYR A 67 8.08 -4.86 7.85
N ILE A 68 7.18 -5.52 7.13
CA ILE A 68 6.93 -5.35 5.71
C ILE A 68 5.72 -4.43 5.55
N PHE A 69 5.87 -3.34 4.80
CA PHE A 69 4.74 -2.55 4.31
C PHE A 69 4.24 -3.16 3.01
N VAL A 70 2.95 -3.42 2.92
CA VAL A 70 2.31 -3.99 1.73
C VAL A 70 1.44 -2.94 1.05
N CYS A 71 1.89 -2.50 -0.14
CA CYS A 71 1.15 -1.61 -1.03
C CYS A 71 0.37 -2.43 -2.07
N TYR A 72 -0.92 -2.18 -2.21
CA TYR A 72 -1.79 -2.86 -3.17
C TYR A 72 -3.04 -2.02 -3.47
N ALA A 73 -3.68 -2.24 -4.62
CA ALA A 73 -5.01 -1.69 -4.86
C ALA A 73 -6.07 -2.53 -4.14
N HIS A 74 -7.04 -1.92 -3.50
CA HIS A 74 -8.09 -2.63 -2.75
C HIS A 74 -8.88 -3.64 -3.60
N ARG A 75 -8.98 -3.42 -4.91
CA ARG A 75 -9.59 -4.39 -5.84
C ARG A 75 -8.81 -5.70 -5.95
N ASP A 76 -7.52 -5.67 -5.64
CA ASP A 76 -6.65 -6.84 -5.66
C ASP A 76 -6.68 -7.62 -4.34
N SER A 77 -7.37 -7.10 -3.30
CA SER A 77 -7.40 -7.71 -1.96
C SER A 77 -7.70 -9.21 -1.95
N PRO A 78 -8.64 -9.76 -2.75
CA PRO A 78 -8.89 -11.20 -2.73
C PRO A 78 -7.67 -12.04 -3.13
N THR A 79 -6.82 -11.50 -3.99
CA THR A 79 -5.58 -12.14 -4.42
C THR A 79 -4.43 -11.86 -3.46
N VAL A 80 -4.28 -10.61 -3.03
CA VAL A 80 -3.21 -10.15 -2.15
C VAL A 80 -3.35 -10.77 -0.76
N PHE A 81 -4.55 -10.79 -0.18
CA PHE A 81 -4.80 -11.34 1.16
C PHE A 81 -4.39 -12.81 1.29
N LYS A 82 -4.59 -13.61 0.24
CA LYS A 82 -4.10 -15.01 0.22
C LYS A 82 -2.59 -15.09 0.31
N GLN A 83 -1.89 -14.16 -0.34
CA GLN A 83 -0.43 -14.15 -0.39
C GLN A 83 0.19 -13.60 0.90
N ILE A 84 -0.34 -12.50 1.43
CA ILE A 84 0.17 -11.94 2.70
C ILE A 84 -0.17 -12.84 3.89
N LYS A 85 -1.29 -13.58 3.84
CA LYS A 85 -1.60 -14.58 4.85
C LYS A 85 -0.57 -15.70 4.89
N ASP A 86 -0.13 -16.19 3.73
CA ASP A 86 0.94 -17.20 3.66
C ASP A 86 2.23 -16.64 4.30
N LEU A 87 2.60 -15.37 4.05
CA LEU A 87 3.76 -14.72 4.67
C LEU A 87 3.57 -14.50 6.18
N HIS A 88 2.39 -14.10 6.62
CA HIS A 88 2.09 -13.92 8.04
C HIS A 88 2.20 -15.24 8.82
N VAL A 89 1.70 -16.35 8.26
CA VAL A 89 1.85 -17.70 8.84
C VAL A 89 3.32 -18.12 8.95
N ASP A 90 4.17 -17.66 8.03
CA ASP A 90 5.63 -17.88 8.09
C ASP A 90 6.33 -17.01 9.16
N GLY A 91 5.61 -16.12 9.86
CA GLY A 91 6.12 -15.29 10.96
C GLY A 91 6.56 -13.88 10.56
N TYR A 92 6.34 -13.45 9.31
CA TYR A 92 6.62 -12.06 8.93
C TYR A 92 5.61 -11.10 9.54
N ARG A 93 6.09 -9.97 10.06
CA ARG A 93 5.26 -8.85 10.52
C ARG A 93 4.88 -8.01 9.32
N ILE A 94 3.60 -7.78 9.13
CA ILE A 94 3.06 -7.13 7.93
C ILE A 94 2.13 -6.00 8.33
N TRP A 95 2.45 -4.81 7.84
CA TRP A 95 1.55 -3.67 7.82
C TRP A 95 0.89 -3.58 6.44
N TYR A 96 -0.40 -3.45 6.39
CA TYR A 96 -1.18 -3.23 5.18
C TYR A 96 -2.41 -2.40 5.51
N ASP A 97 -2.90 -1.65 4.51
CA ASP A 97 -4.14 -0.91 4.66
C ASP A 97 -5.34 -1.88 4.73
N GLU A 98 -5.96 -1.94 5.89
CA GLU A 98 -7.14 -2.78 6.14
C GLU A 98 -8.42 -2.22 5.51
N GLY A 99 -8.37 -1.03 4.91
CA GLY A 99 -9.54 -0.33 4.39
C GLY A 99 -10.51 0.13 5.49
N ILE A 100 -10.06 0.16 6.74
CA ILE A 100 -10.84 0.53 7.91
C ILE A 100 -10.50 1.96 8.32
N GLY A 101 -11.37 2.89 8.00
CA GLY A 101 -11.39 4.19 8.64
C GLY A 101 -10.92 5.35 7.76
N VAL A 102 -11.82 6.29 7.61
CA VAL A 102 -11.57 7.62 7.07
C VAL A 102 -11.35 8.55 8.25
N SER A 103 -10.11 8.63 8.75
CA SER A 103 -9.72 9.73 9.62
C SER A 103 -8.94 10.76 8.82
N SER A 104 -8.97 12.02 9.23
CA SER A 104 -8.16 13.09 8.62
C SER A 104 -6.64 12.87 8.79
N GLU A 105 -6.25 11.92 9.62
CA GLU A 105 -4.86 11.55 9.91
C GLU A 105 -4.36 10.36 9.08
N TRP A 106 -5.24 9.78 8.26
CA TRP A 106 -4.94 8.60 7.45
C TRP A 106 -3.70 8.73 6.53
N PRO A 107 -3.51 9.83 5.78
CA PRO A 107 -2.31 9.99 4.96
C PRO A 107 -1.02 10.02 5.78
N GLU A 108 -1.07 10.61 6.98
CA GLU A 108 0.05 10.68 7.90
C GLU A 108 0.38 9.31 8.50
N GLU A 109 -0.63 8.48 8.75
CA GLU A 109 -0.45 7.13 9.25
C GLU A 109 0.20 6.23 8.20
N ILE A 110 -0.29 6.27 6.96
CA ILE A 110 0.33 5.55 5.84
C ILE A 110 1.77 6.01 5.63
N ALA A 111 2.00 7.33 5.62
CA ALA A 111 3.35 7.87 5.43
C ALA A 111 4.29 7.38 6.55
N ARG A 112 3.86 7.42 7.81
CA ARG A 112 4.62 6.88 8.94
C ARG A 112 4.91 5.39 8.79
N ALA A 113 3.93 4.61 8.32
CA ALA A 113 4.10 3.19 8.09
C ALA A 113 5.07 2.90 6.93
N VAL A 114 5.05 3.67 5.85
CA VAL A 114 6.05 3.58 4.78
C VAL A 114 7.44 3.96 5.29
N LEU A 115 7.55 5.06 6.04
CA LEU A 115 8.83 5.52 6.59
C LEU A 115 9.42 4.55 7.62
N GLY A 116 8.59 3.89 8.41
CA GLY A 116 9.00 2.94 9.43
C GLY A 116 9.31 1.53 8.92
N CYS A 117 8.84 1.16 7.73
CA CYS A 117 9.00 -0.21 7.25
C CYS A 117 10.46 -0.58 6.95
N SER A 118 10.78 -1.85 7.13
CA SER A 118 12.08 -2.43 6.76
C SER A 118 12.10 -2.94 5.33
N VAL A 119 10.95 -3.30 4.78
CA VAL A 119 10.77 -3.73 3.40
C VAL A 119 9.46 -3.16 2.86
N PHE A 120 9.50 -2.55 1.69
CA PHE A 120 8.32 -2.12 0.95
C PHE A 120 8.00 -3.16 -0.13
N LEU A 121 6.87 -3.84 0.02
CA LEU A 121 6.38 -4.87 -0.90
C LEU A 121 5.16 -4.33 -1.66
N VAL A 122 5.28 -4.12 -2.97
CA VAL A 122 4.14 -3.69 -3.78
C VAL A 122 3.60 -4.78 -4.67
N TYR A 123 2.28 -4.95 -4.68
CA TYR A 123 1.57 -5.78 -5.64
C TYR A 123 1.15 -4.93 -6.84
N VAL A 124 1.81 -5.16 -7.97
CA VAL A 124 1.63 -4.40 -9.20
C VAL A 124 0.55 -5.05 -10.06
N SER A 125 -0.48 -4.26 -10.35
CA SER A 125 -1.59 -4.58 -11.25
C SER A 125 -1.97 -3.31 -12.05
N PRO A 126 -2.84 -3.38 -13.06
CA PRO A 126 -3.44 -2.21 -13.68
C PRO A 126 -4.11 -1.29 -12.67
N GLU A 127 -4.85 -1.85 -11.70
CA GLU A 127 -5.53 -1.13 -10.63
C GLU A 127 -4.54 -0.40 -9.72
N ALA A 128 -3.48 -1.06 -9.28
CA ALA A 128 -2.45 -0.46 -8.44
C ALA A 128 -1.72 0.68 -9.18
N THR A 129 -1.42 0.50 -10.47
CA THR A 129 -0.76 1.54 -11.26
C THR A 129 -1.68 2.71 -11.61
N ALA A 130 -2.99 2.52 -11.66
CA ALA A 130 -3.99 3.57 -11.81
C ALA A 130 -4.28 4.31 -10.50
N SER A 131 -4.13 3.66 -9.35
CA SER A 131 -4.36 4.24 -8.02
C SER A 131 -3.39 5.38 -7.73
N VAL A 132 -3.92 6.55 -7.37
CA VAL A 132 -3.12 7.71 -6.95
C VAL A 132 -2.37 7.38 -5.67
N ASN A 133 -3.02 6.69 -4.74
CA ASN A 133 -2.46 6.37 -3.43
C ASN A 133 -1.32 5.37 -3.53
N CYS A 134 -1.51 4.26 -4.26
CA CYS A 134 -0.42 3.32 -4.51
C CYS A 134 0.78 4.04 -5.15
N ARG A 135 0.54 4.96 -6.10
CA ARG A 135 1.63 5.74 -6.70
C ARG A 135 2.32 6.66 -5.71
N ASN A 136 1.58 7.29 -4.79
CA ASN A 136 2.16 8.14 -3.75
C ASN A 136 3.00 7.32 -2.76
N GLU A 137 2.50 6.18 -2.31
CA GLU A 137 3.22 5.24 -1.44
C GLU A 137 4.50 4.72 -2.12
N ILE A 138 4.40 4.29 -3.37
CA ILE A 138 5.56 3.85 -4.18
C ILE A 138 6.59 4.98 -4.29
N ASN A 139 6.14 6.21 -4.60
CA ASN A 139 7.03 7.34 -4.73
C ASN A 139 7.74 7.65 -3.41
N LEU A 140 7.00 7.69 -2.30
CA LEU A 140 7.58 7.91 -0.97
C LEU A 140 8.61 6.84 -0.63
N ALA A 141 8.28 5.56 -0.82
CA ALA A 141 9.22 4.47 -0.55
C ALA A 141 10.52 4.57 -1.38
N LEU A 142 10.40 4.96 -2.65
CA LEU A 142 11.55 5.14 -3.55
C LEU A 142 12.38 6.38 -3.19
N ASP A 143 11.76 7.49 -2.79
CA ASP A 143 12.44 8.71 -2.36
C ASP A 143 13.23 8.47 -1.06
N GLU A 144 12.70 7.63 -0.17
CA GLU A 144 13.32 7.23 1.09
C GLU A 144 14.29 6.03 0.94
N ASN A 145 14.55 5.58 -0.29
CA ASN A 145 15.44 4.45 -0.57
C ASN A 145 15.09 3.17 0.21
N LYS A 146 13.81 2.90 0.42
CA LYS A 146 13.38 1.69 1.11
C LYS A 146 13.76 0.43 0.33
N PRO A 147 14.18 -0.66 1.01
CA PRO A 147 14.27 -1.97 0.40
C PRO A 147 12.95 -2.31 -0.29
N PHE A 148 13.00 -2.55 -1.61
CA PHE A 148 11.81 -2.54 -2.46
C PHE A 148 11.65 -3.84 -3.23
N ILE A 149 10.47 -4.46 -3.16
CA ILE A 149 10.11 -5.67 -3.91
C ILE A 149 8.82 -5.40 -4.70
N ALA A 150 8.88 -5.54 -6.02
CA ALA A 150 7.70 -5.44 -6.88
C ALA A 150 7.20 -6.84 -7.27
N VAL A 151 5.96 -7.17 -6.90
CA VAL A 151 5.29 -8.41 -7.28
C VAL A 151 4.23 -8.10 -8.34
N HIS A 152 4.50 -8.46 -9.59
CA HIS A 152 3.53 -8.31 -10.67
C HIS A 152 2.50 -9.44 -10.61
N LEU A 153 1.25 -9.10 -10.35
CA LEU A 153 0.13 -10.06 -10.27
C LEU A 153 -0.21 -10.62 -11.64
N GLU A 154 -0.17 -9.76 -12.65
CA GLU A 154 -0.47 -10.09 -14.05
C GLU A 154 0.47 -9.34 -15.01
N GLU A 155 0.39 -9.67 -16.29
CA GLU A 155 1.15 -8.97 -17.32
C GLU A 155 0.54 -7.59 -17.56
N SER A 156 1.27 -6.56 -17.20
CA SER A 156 0.85 -5.17 -17.34
C SER A 156 2.02 -4.27 -17.72
N THR A 157 1.70 -3.19 -18.41
CA THR A 157 2.70 -2.17 -18.75
C THR A 157 2.68 -1.06 -17.69
N LEU A 158 3.82 -0.83 -17.04
CA LEU A 158 3.96 0.27 -16.11
C LEU A 158 3.82 1.63 -16.82
N PRO A 159 3.10 2.59 -16.26
CA PRO A 159 3.14 3.98 -16.71
C PRO A 159 4.59 4.49 -16.81
N PRO A 160 4.89 5.37 -17.78
CA PRO A 160 6.28 5.80 -18.04
C PRO A 160 7.04 6.29 -16.80
N GLY A 161 6.37 7.05 -15.91
CA GLY A 161 6.96 7.55 -14.68
C GLY A 161 7.34 6.43 -13.69
N LEU A 162 6.48 5.45 -13.48
CA LEU A 162 6.78 4.30 -12.63
C LEU A 162 7.85 3.41 -13.28
N ARG A 163 7.79 3.21 -14.59
CA ARG A 163 8.81 2.44 -15.32
C ARG A 163 10.19 3.05 -15.19
N LEU A 164 10.31 4.38 -15.27
CA LEU A 164 11.57 5.10 -15.09
C LEU A 164 12.15 4.87 -13.68
N ARG A 165 11.31 4.85 -12.65
CA ARG A 165 11.74 4.73 -11.25
C ARG A 165 11.93 3.30 -10.77
N MET A 166 11.16 2.37 -11.32
CA MET A 166 11.13 0.97 -10.89
C MET A 166 11.89 0.03 -11.84
N GLY A 167 12.40 0.51 -12.97
CA GLY A 167 12.95 -0.33 -14.03
C GLY A 167 14.10 -1.24 -13.61
N ASP A 168 14.91 -0.80 -12.67
CA ASP A 168 16.09 -1.54 -12.16
C ASP A 168 15.83 -2.25 -10.83
N LEU A 169 14.59 -2.21 -10.32
CA LEU A 169 14.26 -2.80 -9.03
C LEU A 169 13.96 -4.30 -9.14
N GLN A 170 14.10 -5.00 -8.02
CA GLN A 170 13.81 -6.43 -7.94
C GLN A 170 12.34 -6.70 -8.21
N ALA A 171 12.04 -7.39 -9.31
CA ALA A 171 10.70 -7.76 -9.74
C ALA A 171 10.45 -9.27 -9.65
N VAL A 172 9.27 -9.64 -9.17
CA VAL A 172 8.76 -11.00 -9.12
C VAL A 172 7.49 -11.08 -9.96
N PHE A 173 7.54 -11.78 -11.09
CA PHE A 173 6.38 -11.95 -11.97
C PHE A 173 5.54 -13.14 -11.48
N ARG A 174 4.57 -12.88 -10.59
CA ARG A 174 3.73 -13.88 -9.95
C ARG A 174 3.01 -14.77 -10.97
N TYR A 175 2.49 -14.17 -12.03
CA TYR A 175 1.74 -14.85 -13.09
C TYR A 175 2.58 -15.85 -13.93
N LYS A 176 3.92 -15.78 -13.84
CA LYS A 176 4.84 -16.72 -14.53
C LYS A 176 5.31 -17.85 -13.63
N LEU A 177 4.90 -17.89 -12.37
CA LEU A 177 5.45 -18.79 -11.36
C LEU A 177 4.37 -19.71 -10.79
N THR A 178 4.75 -20.93 -10.43
CA THR A 178 3.92 -21.77 -9.57
C THR A 178 3.85 -21.17 -8.17
N LYS A 179 2.87 -21.63 -7.35
CA LYS A 179 2.73 -21.14 -5.96
C LYS A 179 4.04 -21.29 -5.17
N ASP A 180 4.69 -22.45 -5.28
CA ASP A 180 5.93 -22.74 -4.54
C ASP A 180 7.14 -21.96 -5.04
N GLN A 181 7.25 -21.74 -6.34
CA GLN A 181 8.31 -20.91 -6.91
C GLN A 181 8.17 -19.45 -6.47
N TYR A 182 6.95 -18.94 -6.49
CA TYR A 182 6.63 -17.60 -6.02
C TYR A 182 6.98 -17.45 -4.54
N ALA A 183 6.47 -18.34 -3.69
CA ALA A 183 6.69 -18.29 -2.25
C ALA A 183 8.19 -18.29 -1.91
N ARG A 184 8.99 -19.19 -2.53
CA ARG A 184 10.44 -19.21 -2.33
C ARG A 184 11.14 -17.93 -2.78
N LYS A 185 10.72 -17.35 -3.92
CA LYS A 185 11.35 -16.10 -4.43
C LYS A 185 11.06 -14.92 -3.54
N VAL A 186 9.82 -14.74 -3.11
CA VAL A 186 9.41 -13.59 -2.27
C VAL A 186 10.06 -13.70 -0.90
N ARG A 187 10.00 -14.87 -0.24
CA ARG A 187 10.66 -15.09 1.06
C ARG A 187 12.15 -14.77 0.98
N ARG A 188 12.86 -15.34 0.00
CA ARG A 188 14.29 -15.08 -0.17
C ARG A 188 14.60 -13.60 -0.37
N ALA A 189 13.75 -12.85 -1.08
CA ALA A 189 13.93 -11.42 -1.26
C ALA A 189 13.70 -10.64 0.03
N ILE A 190 12.66 -11.00 0.79
CA ILE A 190 12.35 -10.39 2.08
C ILE A 190 13.48 -10.67 3.08
N ASP A 191 13.87 -11.93 3.25
CA ASP A 191 14.93 -12.35 4.19
C ASP A 191 16.24 -11.62 3.90
N HIS A 192 16.60 -11.53 2.61
CA HIS A 192 17.79 -10.79 2.19
C HIS A 192 17.79 -9.33 2.69
N PHE A 193 16.66 -8.64 2.58
CA PHE A 193 16.56 -7.25 3.03
C PHE A 193 16.50 -7.12 4.56
N LEU A 194 15.78 -8.01 5.24
CA LEU A 194 15.70 -7.98 6.70
C LEU A 194 17.05 -8.27 7.35
N GLU A 195 17.83 -9.22 6.82
CA GLU A 195 19.15 -9.55 7.33
C GLU A 195 20.16 -8.41 7.11
N HIS A 196 20.18 -7.80 5.92
CA HIS A 196 21.15 -6.75 5.60
C HIS A 196 20.76 -5.38 6.15
N GLY A 197 19.46 -5.11 6.31
CA GLY A 197 18.96 -3.90 6.95
C GLY A 197 19.40 -3.83 8.43
N ASN A 198 19.37 -4.94 9.14
CA ASN A 198 19.83 -5.02 10.52
C ASN A 198 21.34 -4.79 10.65
N GLN A 199 22.16 -5.28 9.72
CA GLN A 199 23.62 -5.06 9.75
C GLN A 199 23.99 -3.58 9.57
N ALA A 200 23.28 -2.84 8.75
CA ALA A 200 23.51 -1.41 8.57
C ALA A 200 23.18 -0.60 9.82
N LEU A 201 22.12 -0.97 10.54
CA LEU A 201 21.72 -0.32 11.81
C LEU A 201 22.74 -0.61 12.93
N GLU A 202 23.23 -1.85 13.06
CA GLU A 202 24.25 -2.21 14.06
C GLU A 202 25.59 -1.52 13.80
N THR A 203 25.98 -1.37 12.55
CA THR A 203 27.22 -0.68 12.18
C THR A 203 27.14 0.81 12.51
N ASN A 204 26.02 1.47 12.23
CA ASN A 204 25.82 2.87 12.57
C ASN A 204 25.78 3.12 14.08
N SER A 205 25.14 2.24 14.85
CA SER A 205 25.09 2.33 16.31
C SER A 205 26.49 2.21 16.94
N ARG A 206 27.36 1.37 16.38
CA ARG A 206 28.77 1.22 16.85
C ARG A 206 29.61 2.45 16.55
N ILE A 207 29.39 3.09 15.39
CA ILE A 207 30.11 4.31 14.99
C ILE A 207 29.70 5.49 15.87
N GLN A 208 28.42 5.65 16.17
CA GLN A 208 27.92 6.72 17.05
C GLN A 208 28.31 6.52 18.52
N GLY A 209 28.40 5.28 19.02
CA GLY A 209 28.85 4.97 20.38
C GLY A 209 30.34 5.25 20.61
N GLN A 210 31.15 5.21 19.57
CA GLN A 210 32.59 5.51 19.69
C GLN A 210 32.91 7.02 19.63
N SER A 211 32.08 7.83 19.02
CA SER A 211 32.24 9.29 18.95
C SER A 211 31.78 10.03 20.21
N ALA A 212 31.05 9.38 21.11
CA ALA A 212 30.58 9.95 22.38
C ALA A 212 31.52 9.70 23.59
N SER A 213 32.64 9.00 23.35
CA SER A 213 33.60 8.63 24.40
C SER A 213 34.98 9.23 24.18
N SER A 214 35.08 10.30 23.39
CA SER A 214 36.35 11.03 23.15
C SER A 214 36.28 12.46 23.64
#